data_82f65cbb2abaa9363f76dca294b1c5f2
#
_entry.id   82f65cbb2abaa9363f76dca294b1c5f2
#
_cell.length_a   1.000
_cell.length_b   1.000
_cell.length_c   1.000
_cell.angle_alpha   90.00
_cell.angle_beta   90.00
_cell.angle_gamma   90.00
#
_symmetry.space_group_name_H-M   'P 1'
#
loop_
_entity.id
_entity.type
_entity.pdbx_description
1 polymer ?
#
loop_
_entity_poly.entity_id
_entity_poly.type
_entity_poly.pdbx_seq_one_letter_code
_entity_poly.pdbx_strand_id
1 'polypeptide(L)'
;MKRIMEKLETLLEWGGLKKEIILLVISGISLLLSLFHIPLPFSIAWVAIILCGVPIILEAIIGLVTAFDIKADVLVSLALVASICIGEHFAAGEIAFIMQLGALLEDLTVAKARAGIEKLVHLTPQTARVLRNGTEKIIPAEQVQVQDLLRVLPGETIPVDGVITNGQTSICLLYTSDAADD
;
A
#
# COMPACT_ATOMS: atom_id res chain seq x y z
N MET A 1 -24.73 -9.54 -11.28
CA MET A 1 -24.22 -8.96 -10.03
C MET A 1 -22.71 -8.74 -10.09
N LYS A 2 -21.86 -9.74 -10.36
CA LYS A 2 -20.37 -9.58 -10.41
C LYS A 2 -19.89 -8.41 -11.29
N ARG A 3 -20.43 -8.23 -12.49
CA ARG A 3 -20.05 -7.15 -13.43
C ARG A 3 -20.36 -5.72 -12.93
N ILE A 4 -21.37 -5.57 -12.08
CA ILE A 4 -21.71 -4.26 -11.50
C ILE A 4 -20.77 -3.96 -10.34
N MET A 5 -20.38 -4.98 -9.58
CA MET A 5 -19.45 -4.85 -8.47
C MET A 5 -18.03 -4.56 -8.93
N GLU A 6 -17.53 -5.24 -9.95
CA GLU A 6 -16.25 -4.91 -10.59
C GLU A 6 -16.19 -3.46 -11.10
N LYS A 7 -17.29 -2.95 -11.65
CA LYS A 7 -17.37 -1.54 -12.08
C LYS A 7 -17.42 -0.56 -10.90
N LEU A 8 -18.01 -0.94 -9.78
CA LEU A 8 -18.04 -0.11 -8.58
C LEU A 8 -16.66 -0.09 -7.89
N GLU A 9 -15.96 -1.23 -7.82
CA GLU A 9 -14.58 -1.30 -7.35
C GLU A 9 -13.64 -0.43 -8.20
N THR A 10 -13.68 -0.58 -9.52
CA THR A 10 -12.84 0.25 -10.41
C THR A 10 -13.18 1.74 -10.31
N LEU A 11 -14.39 2.10 -9.96
CA LEU A 11 -14.83 3.50 -9.80
C LEU A 11 -14.39 4.07 -8.45
N LEU A 12 -14.34 3.24 -7.40
CA LEU A 12 -13.79 3.57 -6.09
C LEU A 12 -12.26 3.76 -6.16
N GLU A 13 -11.56 2.85 -6.83
CA GLU A 13 -10.10 2.92 -7.00
C GLU A 13 -9.64 4.00 -8.00
N TRP A 14 -10.57 4.56 -8.81
CA TRP A 14 -10.22 5.54 -9.83
C TRP A 14 -9.78 6.86 -9.21
N GLY A 15 -8.51 7.20 -9.42
CA GLY A 15 -7.91 8.49 -8.98
C GLY A 15 -6.82 8.36 -7.92
N GLY A 16 -6.63 7.18 -7.33
CA GLY A 16 -5.52 6.88 -6.42
C GLY A 16 -5.46 7.77 -5.17
N LEU A 17 -4.39 7.64 -4.44
CA LEU A 17 -4.11 8.30 -3.15
C LEU A 17 -4.34 9.83 -3.14
N LYS A 18 -4.04 10.51 -4.25
CA LYS A 18 -4.22 11.97 -4.33
C LYS A 18 -5.69 12.40 -4.27
N LYS A 19 -6.57 11.62 -4.89
CA LYS A 19 -8.02 11.87 -4.84
C LYS A 19 -8.54 11.69 -3.40
N GLU A 20 -8.14 10.62 -2.74
CA GLU A 20 -8.55 10.31 -1.37
C GLU A 20 -8.14 11.42 -0.40
N ILE A 21 -6.90 11.89 -0.49
CA ILE A 21 -6.42 13.03 0.32
C ILE A 21 -7.26 14.28 0.07
N ILE A 22 -7.57 14.60 -1.19
CA ILE A 22 -8.35 15.79 -1.54
C ILE A 22 -9.77 15.68 -0.96
N LEU A 23 -10.43 14.52 -1.15
CA LEU A 23 -11.77 14.27 -0.62
C LEU A 23 -11.80 14.36 0.91
N LEU A 24 -10.78 13.80 1.57
CA LEU A 24 -10.64 13.85 3.02
C LEU A 24 -10.46 15.28 3.52
N VAL A 25 -9.62 16.08 2.85
CA VAL A 25 -9.40 17.49 3.22
C VAL A 25 -10.69 18.30 3.08
N ILE A 26 -11.42 18.12 1.97
CA ILE A 26 -12.71 18.81 1.75
C ILE A 26 -13.72 18.39 2.84
N SER A 27 -13.78 17.11 3.15
CA SER A 27 -14.64 16.56 4.22
C SER A 27 -14.31 17.14 5.58
N GLY A 28 -13.03 17.19 5.94
CA GLY A 28 -12.57 17.78 7.20
C GLY A 28 -12.91 19.26 7.32
N ILE A 29 -12.70 20.03 6.25
CA ILE A 29 -13.09 21.46 6.20
C ILE A 29 -14.61 21.60 6.38
N SER A 30 -15.40 20.75 5.73
CA SER A 30 -16.87 20.80 5.84
C SER A 30 -17.36 20.51 7.26
N LEU A 31 -16.71 19.57 7.96
CA LEU A 31 -17.01 19.25 9.36
C LEU A 31 -16.63 20.40 10.30
N LEU A 32 -15.46 21.01 10.10
CA LEU A 32 -15.04 22.18 10.87
C LEU A 32 -16.01 23.33 10.70
N LEU A 33 -16.45 23.62 9.46
CA LEU A 33 -17.46 24.65 9.20
C LEU A 33 -18.81 24.30 9.84
N SER A 34 -19.20 23.03 9.85
CA SER A 34 -20.43 22.56 10.49
C SER A 34 -20.39 22.76 12.01
N LEU A 35 -19.22 22.65 12.65
CA LEU A 35 -19.02 22.89 14.08
C LEU A 35 -19.32 24.36 14.47
N PHE A 36 -19.05 25.31 13.59
CA PHE A 36 -19.32 26.73 13.84
C PHE A 36 -20.80 27.13 13.71
N HIS A 37 -21.71 26.16 13.55
CA HIS A 37 -23.16 26.40 13.48
C HIS A 37 -23.56 27.52 12.55
N ILE A 38 -22.95 27.60 11.36
CA ILE A 38 -23.33 28.57 10.34
C ILE A 38 -24.79 28.27 9.94
N PRO A 39 -25.73 29.23 10.07
CA PRO A 39 -27.14 28.98 9.79
C PRO A 39 -27.36 28.87 8.28
N LEU A 40 -27.08 27.71 7.74
CA LEU A 40 -27.37 27.33 6.36
C LEU A 40 -28.60 26.42 6.32
N PRO A 41 -29.44 26.50 5.30
CA PRO A 41 -30.63 25.68 5.16
C PRO A 41 -30.30 24.19 5.02
N PHE A 42 -29.05 23.86 4.72
CA PHE A 42 -28.51 22.49 4.63
C PHE A 42 -27.36 22.34 5.60
N SER A 43 -27.32 21.23 6.34
CA SER A 43 -26.17 20.87 7.15
C SER A 43 -24.96 20.62 6.27
N ILE A 44 -23.88 21.40 6.45
CA ILE A 44 -22.62 21.25 5.70
C ILE A 44 -22.01 19.86 5.92
N ALA A 45 -22.35 19.19 7.04
CA ALA A 45 -21.92 17.84 7.35
C ALA A 45 -22.34 16.80 6.27
N TRP A 46 -23.38 17.08 5.47
CA TRP A 46 -23.75 16.22 4.34
C TRP A 46 -22.64 16.05 3.31
N VAL A 47 -21.77 17.05 3.16
CA VAL A 47 -20.61 16.92 2.26
C VAL A 47 -19.68 15.83 2.74
N ALA A 48 -19.38 15.77 4.05
CA ALA A 48 -18.55 14.72 4.62
C ALA A 48 -19.24 13.35 4.52
N ILE A 49 -20.56 13.27 4.81
CA ILE A 49 -21.34 12.03 4.71
C ILE A 49 -21.29 11.48 3.28
N ILE A 50 -21.46 12.31 2.27
CA ILE A 50 -21.45 11.87 0.87
C ILE A 50 -20.05 11.48 0.42
N LEU A 51 -19.04 12.32 0.70
CA LEU A 51 -17.68 12.08 0.20
C LEU A 51 -16.96 10.91 0.87
N CYS A 52 -17.15 10.74 2.17
CA CYS A 52 -16.52 9.66 2.94
C CYS A 52 -17.49 8.52 3.25
N GLY A 53 -18.75 8.79 3.54
CA GLY A 53 -19.72 7.77 3.96
C GLY A 53 -20.19 6.88 2.81
N VAL A 54 -20.39 7.42 1.61
CA VAL A 54 -20.83 6.61 0.46
C VAL A 54 -19.82 5.53 0.08
N PRO A 55 -18.50 5.82 -0.03
CA PRO A 55 -17.49 4.79 -0.26
C PRO A 55 -17.53 3.68 0.78
N ILE A 56 -17.57 4.02 2.08
CA ILE A 56 -17.60 3.05 3.18
C ILE A 56 -18.81 2.12 3.09
N ILE A 57 -20.01 2.69 2.82
CA ILE A 57 -21.22 1.88 2.68
C ILE A 57 -21.12 0.95 1.46
N LEU A 58 -20.55 1.42 0.35
CA LEU A 58 -20.36 0.61 -0.84
C LEU A 58 -19.38 -0.54 -0.59
N GLU A 59 -18.25 -0.28 0.05
CA GLU A 59 -17.25 -1.28 0.43
C GLU A 59 -17.86 -2.32 1.40
N ALA A 60 -18.63 -1.87 2.39
CA ALA A 60 -19.34 -2.76 3.30
C ALA A 60 -20.34 -3.69 2.56
N ILE A 61 -21.10 -3.17 1.60
CA ILE A 61 -22.04 -3.96 0.79
C ILE A 61 -21.27 -4.95 -0.09
N ILE A 62 -20.21 -4.50 -0.76
CA ILE A 62 -19.39 -5.35 -1.62
C ILE A 62 -18.76 -6.49 -0.79
N GLY A 63 -18.14 -6.18 0.35
CA GLY A 63 -17.54 -7.17 1.24
C GLY A 63 -18.54 -8.20 1.77
N LEU A 64 -19.73 -7.74 2.16
CA LEU A 64 -20.78 -8.62 2.67
C LEU A 64 -21.33 -9.56 1.59
N VAL A 65 -21.49 -9.08 0.35
CA VAL A 65 -22.08 -9.86 -0.75
C VAL A 65 -21.05 -10.79 -1.41
N THR A 66 -19.77 -10.38 -1.48
CA THR A 66 -18.73 -11.18 -2.16
C THR A 66 -18.07 -12.23 -1.28
N ALA A 67 -17.76 -11.88 -0.04
CA ALA A 67 -16.94 -12.72 0.84
C ALA A 67 -17.70 -13.22 2.08
N PHE A 68 -18.95 -12.76 2.34
CA PHE A 68 -19.63 -12.97 3.62
C PHE A 68 -18.78 -12.54 4.82
N ASP A 69 -17.89 -11.59 4.58
CA ASP A 69 -16.90 -11.12 5.55
C ASP A 69 -17.47 -9.89 6.28
N ILE A 70 -17.77 -10.09 7.56
CA ILE A 70 -18.29 -9.00 8.42
C ILE A 70 -17.08 -8.22 8.92
N LYS A 71 -16.59 -7.30 8.08
CA LYS A 71 -15.53 -6.36 8.44
C LYS A 71 -16.04 -5.21 9.30
N ALA A 72 -15.10 -4.46 9.85
CA ALA A 72 -15.40 -3.23 10.60
C ALA A 72 -16.28 -2.25 9.80
N ASP A 73 -16.13 -2.20 8.47
CA ASP A 73 -16.88 -1.34 7.55
C ASP A 73 -18.40 -1.58 7.62
N VAL A 74 -18.83 -2.81 7.85
CA VAL A 74 -20.25 -3.15 8.01
C VAL A 74 -20.83 -2.55 9.30
N LEU A 75 -20.08 -2.63 10.39
CA LEU A 75 -20.49 -2.06 11.68
C LEU A 75 -20.51 -0.54 11.64
N VAL A 76 -19.48 0.05 11.00
CA VAL A 76 -19.39 1.50 10.83
C VAL A 76 -20.49 2.01 9.91
N SER A 77 -20.79 1.34 8.81
CA SER A 77 -21.89 1.73 7.91
C SER A 77 -23.26 1.66 8.61
N LEU A 78 -23.46 0.68 9.50
CA LEU A 78 -24.67 0.59 10.32
C LEU A 78 -24.77 1.78 11.29
N ALA A 79 -23.67 2.13 11.97
CA ALA A 79 -23.62 3.27 12.90
C ALA A 79 -23.85 4.59 12.16
N LEU A 80 -23.28 4.75 10.96
CA LEU A 80 -23.47 5.92 10.11
C LEU A 80 -24.92 6.08 9.68
N VAL A 81 -25.54 5.01 9.19
CA VAL A 81 -26.97 5.01 8.83
C VAL A 81 -27.84 5.32 10.02
N ALA A 82 -27.58 4.72 11.18
CA ALA A 82 -28.32 4.99 12.42
C ALA A 82 -28.21 6.47 12.83
N SER A 83 -27.02 7.07 12.77
CA SER A 83 -26.81 8.49 13.07
C SER A 83 -27.59 9.41 12.13
N ILE A 84 -27.64 9.09 10.83
CA ILE A 84 -28.46 9.83 9.85
C ILE A 84 -29.95 9.71 10.19
N CYS A 85 -30.42 8.50 10.54
CA CYS A 85 -31.84 8.27 10.87
C CYS A 85 -32.30 9.05 12.13
N ILE A 86 -31.40 9.23 13.10
CA ILE A 86 -31.67 10.01 14.33
C ILE A 86 -31.60 11.52 14.06
N GLY A 87 -31.03 11.92 12.92
CA GLY A 87 -30.87 13.35 12.55
C GLY A 87 -29.54 13.96 13.02
N GLU A 88 -28.62 13.15 13.57
CA GLU A 88 -27.30 13.58 14.02
C GLU A 88 -26.30 13.59 12.86
N HIS A 89 -26.51 14.53 11.91
CA HIS A 89 -25.70 14.58 10.69
C HIS A 89 -24.22 14.89 10.95
N PHE A 90 -23.92 15.67 11.99
CA PHE A 90 -22.54 15.96 12.35
C PHE A 90 -21.82 14.68 12.80
N ALA A 91 -22.44 13.92 13.71
CA ALA A 91 -21.88 12.65 14.18
C ALA A 91 -21.69 11.63 13.04
N ALA A 92 -22.66 11.57 12.11
CA ALA A 92 -22.54 10.71 10.93
C ALA A 92 -21.34 11.11 10.04
N GLY A 93 -21.15 12.40 9.79
CA GLY A 93 -20.01 12.91 9.02
C GLY A 93 -18.67 12.68 9.72
N GLU A 94 -18.63 12.85 11.04
CA GLU A 94 -17.43 12.59 11.86
C GLU A 94 -17.04 11.11 11.83
N ILE A 95 -17.98 10.19 11.99
CA ILE A 95 -17.74 8.75 11.89
C ILE A 95 -17.15 8.41 10.51
N ALA A 96 -17.75 8.91 9.43
CA ALA A 96 -17.29 8.67 8.08
C ALA A 96 -15.87 9.23 7.84
N PHE A 97 -15.61 10.45 8.33
CA PHE A 97 -14.30 11.10 8.20
C PHE A 97 -13.20 10.35 8.95
N ILE A 98 -13.44 9.96 10.21
CA ILE A 98 -12.44 9.24 11.02
C ILE A 98 -12.13 7.89 10.38
N MET A 99 -13.14 7.19 9.88
CA MET A 99 -12.94 5.89 9.23
C MET A 99 -12.12 6.03 7.95
N GLN A 100 -12.44 6.99 7.10
CA GLN A 100 -11.69 7.25 5.87
C GLN A 100 -10.25 7.71 6.15
N LEU A 101 -10.05 8.50 7.21
CA LEU A 101 -8.71 8.87 7.67
C LEU A 101 -7.91 7.63 8.11
N GLY A 102 -8.54 6.70 8.82
CA GLY A 102 -7.95 5.44 9.25
C GLY A 102 -7.50 4.60 8.05
N ALA A 103 -8.36 4.41 7.07
CA ALA A 103 -8.08 3.68 5.84
C ALA A 103 -6.90 4.30 5.06
N LEU A 104 -6.89 5.63 4.90
CA LEU A 104 -5.78 6.34 4.26
C LEU A 104 -4.44 6.12 4.98
N LEU A 105 -4.43 6.17 6.32
CA LEU A 105 -3.21 5.94 7.10
C LEU A 105 -2.73 4.49 6.99
N GLU A 106 -3.65 3.53 6.92
CA GLU A 106 -3.33 2.12 6.68
C GLU A 106 -2.67 1.94 5.31
N ASP A 107 -3.25 2.48 4.24
CA ASP A 107 -2.72 2.42 2.89
C ASP A 107 -1.33 3.03 2.78
N LEU A 108 -1.12 4.20 3.39
CA LEU A 108 0.19 4.84 3.45
C LEU A 108 1.23 3.99 4.19
N THR A 109 0.83 3.33 5.26
CA THR A 109 1.71 2.47 6.06
C THR A 109 2.08 1.22 5.27
N VAL A 110 1.12 0.57 4.64
CA VAL A 110 1.33 -0.61 3.79
C VAL A 110 2.20 -0.26 2.58
N ALA A 111 1.93 0.86 1.91
CA ALA A 111 2.74 1.32 0.79
C ALA A 111 4.21 1.57 1.19
N LYS A 112 4.43 2.18 2.36
CA LYS A 112 5.77 2.41 2.91
C LYS A 112 6.49 1.10 3.26
N ALA A 113 5.79 0.14 3.84
CA ALA A 113 6.34 -1.18 4.15
C ALA A 113 6.73 -1.94 2.87
N ARG A 114 5.87 -1.95 1.84
CA ARG A 114 6.16 -2.56 0.53
C ARG A 114 7.39 -1.94 -0.14
N ALA A 115 7.50 -0.62 -0.14
CA ALA A 115 8.67 0.08 -0.70
C ALA A 115 9.98 -0.28 0.04
N GLY A 116 9.91 -0.60 1.33
CA GLY A 116 11.05 -1.12 2.11
C GLY A 116 11.49 -2.50 1.62
N ILE A 117 10.54 -3.42 1.41
CA ILE A 117 10.80 -4.77 0.93
C ILE A 117 11.34 -4.74 -0.50
N GLU A 118 10.76 -3.92 -1.37
CA GLU A 118 11.19 -3.79 -2.77
C GLU A 118 12.65 -3.32 -2.88
N LYS A 119 13.08 -2.40 -2.01
CA LYS A 119 14.48 -1.99 -1.93
C LYS A 119 15.41 -3.13 -1.55
N LEU A 120 15.00 -4.05 -0.69
CA LEU A 120 15.79 -5.21 -0.29
C LEU A 120 15.91 -6.22 -1.44
N VAL A 121 14.85 -6.45 -2.20
CA VAL A 121 14.87 -7.34 -3.38
C VAL A 121 15.81 -6.81 -4.47
N HIS A 122 15.90 -5.50 -4.65
CA HIS A 122 16.81 -4.88 -5.61
C HIS A 122 18.29 -4.87 -5.20
N LEU A 123 18.62 -5.26 -3.97
CA LEU A 123 20.02 -5.43 -3.54
C LEU A 123 20.67 -6.69 -4.14
N THR A 124 19.89 -7.65 -4.61
CA THR A 124 20.41 -8.83 -5.30
C THR A 124 20.82 -8.44 -6.74
N PRO A 125 22.07 -8.65 -7.15
CA PRO A 125 22.52 -8.33 -8.49
C PRO A 125 21.73 -9.10 -9.53
N GLN A 126 21.20 -8.39 -10.52
CA GLN A 126 20.45 -8.98 -11.62
C GLN A 126 21.37 -9.59 -12.69
N THR A 127 22.65 -9.25 -12.67
CA THR A 127 23.62 -9.68 -13.67
C THR A 127 24.88 -10.21 -13.03
N ALA A 128 25.52 -11.16 -13.70
CA ALA A 128 26.80 -11.76 -13.33
C ALA A 128 27.81 -11.63 -14.48
N ARG A 129 29.07 -11.39 -14.14
CA ARG A 129 30.18 -11.36 -15.09
C ARG A 129 30.86 -12.73 -15.11
N VAL A 130 30.59 -13.50 -16.14
CA VAL A 130 31.09 -14.87 -16.30
C VAL A 130 32.27 -14.92 -17.24
N LEU A 131 33.31 -15.63 -16.86
CA LEU A 131 34.49 -15.88 -17.68
C LEU A 131 34.38 -17.26 -18.32
N ARG A 132 34.00 -17.32 -19.60
CA ARG A 132 33.94 -18.56 -20.38
C ARG A 132 34.92 -18.49 -21.55
N ASN A 133 35.79 -19.49 -21.67
CA ASN A 133 36.80 -19.58 -22.75
C ASN A 133 37.71 -18.34 -22.84
N GLY A 134 38.09 -17.76 -21.70
CA GLY A 134 38.94 -16.56 -21.67
C GLY A 134 38.25 -15.25 -22.06
N THR A 135 36.95 -15.29 -22.33
CA THR A 135 36.15 -14.11 -22.69
C THR A 135 35.17 -13.78 -21.56
N GLU A 136 35.13 -12.53 -21.12
CA GLU A 136 34.14 -12.04 -20.16
C GLU A 136 32.81 -11.73 -20.86
N LYS A 137 31.73 -12.26 -20.26
CA LYS A 137 30.36 -11.94 -20.70
C LYS A 137 29.51 -11.60 -19.50
N ILE A 138 28.69 -10.56 -19.62
CA ILE A 138 27.68 -10.20 -18.64
C ILE A 138 26.39 -10.94 -19.02
N ILE A 139 25.91 -11.77 -18.12
CA ILE A 139 24.67 -12.53 -18.29
C ILE A 139 23.73 -12.26 -17.11
N PRO A 140 22.43 -12.51 -17.23
CA PRO A 140 21.52 -12.54 -16.09
C PRO A 140 22.01 -13.50 -15.01
N ALA A 141 21.92 -13.12 -13.73
CA ALA A 141 22.40 -13.95 -12.62
C ALA A 141 21.72 -15.34 -12.59
N GLU A 142 20.45 -15.40 -13.02
CA GLU A 142 19.70 -16.67 -13.14
C GLU A 142 20.25 -17.66 -14.16
N GLN A 143 21.09 -17.20 -15.10
CA GLN A 143 21.69 -18.02 -16.15
C GLN A 143 23.09 -18.53 -15.79
N VAL A 144 23.56 -18.21 -14.58
CA VAL A 144 24.83 -18.73 -14.07
C VAL A 144 24.66 -20.20 -13.74
N GLN A 145 25.62 -21.01 -14.19
CA GLN A 145 25.63 -22.45 -13.96
C GLN A 145 26.69 -22.84 -12.94
N VAL A 146 26.47 -23.98 -12.27
CA VAL A 146 27.46 -24.53 -11.39
C VAL A 146 28.75 -24.81 -12.16
N GLN A 147 29.90 -24.42 -11.59
CA GLN A 147 31.26 -24.43 -12.18
C GLN A 147 31.56 -23.26 -13.14
N ASP A 148 30.67 -22.29 -13.33
CA ASP A 148 31.05 -21.06 -14.00
C ASP A 148 32.05 -20.26 -13.14
N LEU A 149 33.06 -19.72 -13.80
CA LEU A 149 34.01 -18.82 -13.17
C LEU A 149 33.51 -17.39 -13.29
N LEU A 150 33.27 -16.76 -12.13
CA LEU A 150 32.78 -15.40 -12.06
C LEU A 150 33.91 -14.42 -11.72
N ARG A 151 33.87 -13.25 -12.30
CA ARG A 151 34.74 -12.13 -11.94
C ARG A 151 33.92 -11.04 -11.26
N VAL A 152 34.26 -10.76 -10.03
CA VAL A 152 33.64 -9.66 -9.23
C VAL A 152 34.67 -8.55 -9.10
N LEU A 153 34.32 -7.35 -9.50
CA LEU A 153 35.18 -6.17 -9.42
C LEU A 153 34.96 -5.45 -8.06
N PRO A 154 35.94 -4.64 -7.63
CA PRO A 154 35.77 -3.81 -6.44
C PRO A 154 34.52 -2.93 -6.54
N GLY A 155 33.66 -2.98 -5.52
CA GLY A 155 32.39 -2.25 -5.48
C GLY A 155 31.22 -2.98 -6.12
N GLU A 156 31.42 -4.12 -6.76
CA GLU A 156 30.33 -4.97 -7.24
C GLU A 156 29.84 -5.91 -6.13
N THR A 157 28.56 -6.25 -6.18
CA THR A 157 27.96 -7.25 -5.28
C THR A 157 28.13 -8.65 -5.88
N ILE A 158 28.44 -9.65 -5.04
CA ILE A 158 28.56 -11.05 -5.45
C ILE A 158 27.17 -11.54 -5.90
N PRO A 159 27.01 -12.01 -7.15
CA PRO A 159 25.71 -12.30 -7.73
C PRO A 159 25.10 -13.65 -7.34
N VAL A 160 25.92 -14.62 -6.97
CA VAL A 160 25.51 -15.98 -6.60
C VAL A 160 26.50 -16.56 -5.57
N ASP A 161 26.08 -17.58 -4.85
CA ASP A 161 26.96 -18.31 -3.93
C ASP A 161 28.11 -19.00 -4.67
N GLY A 162 29.29 -18.97 -4.07
CA GLY A 162 30.46 -19.56 -4.70
C GLY A 162 31.68 -19.66 -3.79
N VAL A 163 32.76 -20.23 -4.32
CA VAL A 163 34.04 -20.38 -3.64
C VAL A 163 35.07 -19.48 -4.30
N ILE A 164 35.82 -18.71 -3.51
CA ILE A 164 36.90 -17.85 -4.00
C ILE A 164 38.04 -18.74 -4.51
N THR A 165 38.31 -18.67 -5.79
CA THR A 165 39.39 -19.45 -6.43
C THR A 165 40.66 -18.62 -6.56
N ASN A 166 40.56 -17.30 -6.69
CA ASN A 166 41.70 -16.40 -6.82
C ASN A 166 41.33 -14.99 -6.35
N GLY A 167 42.29 -14.29 -5.73
CA GLY A 167 42.14 -12.92 -5.26
C GLY A 167 41.95 -12.80 -3.74
N GLN A 168 42.01 -11.56 -3.26
CA GLN A 168 41.74 -11.19 -1.87
C GLN A 168 40.91 -9.92 -1.86
N THR A 169 39.87 -9.90 -1.03
CA THR A 169 39.03 -8.73 -0.88
C THR A 169 38.36 -8.73 0.50
N SER A 170 37.93 -7.56 0.95
CA SER A 170 37.08 -7.42 2.11
C SER A 170 35.62 -7.37 1.64
N ILE A 171 34.77 -8.23 2.17
CA ILE A 171 33.35 -8.31 1.85
C ILE A 171 32.57 -7.65 2.99
N CYS A 172 31.70 -6.73 2.66
CA CYS A 172 30.75 -6.17 3.64
C CYS A 172 29.57 -7.12 3.79
N LEU A 173 29.43 -7.74 4.96
CA LEU A 173 28.35 -8.64 5.31
C LEU A 173 27.18 -7.93 6.00
N LEU A 174 27.05 -6.61 5.85
CA LEU A 174 26.06 -5.81 6.57
C LEU A 174 24.60 -6.27 6.36
N TYR A 175 24.34 -7.03 5.32
CA TYR A 175 23.00 -7.52 4.94
C TYR A 175 22.84 -9.05 5.01
N THR A 176 23.82 -9.76 5.52
CA THR A 176 23.74 -11.22 5.74
C THR A 176 23.71 -11.52 7.25
N SER A 177 22.75 -10.91 7.95
CA SER A 177 22.73 -10.88 9.41
C SER A 177 22.33 -12.19 10.10
N ASP A 178 22.14 -13.28 9.39
CA ASP A 178 21.85 -14.58 10.02
C ASP A 178 23.13 -15.37 10.42
N ALA A 179 24.31 -14.80 10.16
CA ALA A 179 25.58 -15.43 10.52
C ALA A 179 26.10 -15.02 11.93
N ALA A 180 25.30 -14.37 12.75
CA ALA A 180 25.71 -13.91 14.06
C ALA A 180 25.26 -14.80 15.23
N ASP A 181 24.64 -15.94 14.95
CA ASP A 181 24.12 -16.86 15.98
C ASP A 181 24.86 -18.21 16.02
N ASP A 182 26.11 -18.30 15.55
CA ASP A 182 26.98 -19.48 15.79
C ASP A 182 28.23 -19.07 16.56
#